data_66039065ffca396857d30e73ffb6c0ae
#
_entry.id   66039065ffca396857d30e73ffb6c0ae
#
_cell.length_a   1.000
_cell.length_b   1.000
_cell.length_c   1.000
_cell.angle_alpha   90.00
_cell.angle_beta   90.00
_cell.angle_gamma   90.00
#
_symmetry.space_group_name_H-M   'P 1'
#
loop_
_entity.id
_entity.type
_entity.pdbx_description
1 polymer ?
#
loop_
_entity_poly.entity_id
_entity_poly.type
_entity_poly.pdbx_seq_one_letter_code
_entity_poly.pdbx_strand_id
1 'polypeptide(L)'
;MRVLSELEPKNVFSFFEDICNIPHPSYKEEKISNYLVDFAKERKLEYYQDSLNNVIIIKEASKGYEDAAPIILQGHMDMVCEKTPDCDKNMDEDGLDLEVNGDFISAKGTTLGGDDGIAVAYALAILDDDSIAHPRLEFVCTVSEEVGMEGASSIDVSMLKGKKLLNMDSEEEGIMLASCAGGCSSRVTLKLDKNKVTGTKLSITLSGLTGGHSGVEIDKGRGNANVLMSRILRDVITDNNVYLAAFNGGRKDNAIPRECMAEIVVAADKTAEVKAAIENAAKEIKEEFATSDADLKCVVDISEGCSTEAVTYEDSTRAVSLIQALPNGIMRMSQDIDNLVETSLNLGVISLDESGICLRFSLRSSVGAALKNLKSQIKFISEAFRANAEFTGEYPAWEYKKDSKLRDDMVRIFEQMYGKKPTIEAIHAGVECGILAGKIEGLDCISMGPDIFNIHTTEEHLSISSTKRMYEYILNVIACK
;
A
#
# COMPACT_ATOMS: atom_id res chain seq x y z
N MET A 1 -11.35 11.82 34.02
CA MET A 1 -12.58 12.41 33.38
C MET A 1 -12.41 12.13 31.91
N ARG A 2 -13.43 11.60 31.26
CA ARG A 2 -13.33 11.30 29.80
C ARG A 2 -13.20 12.61 29.03
N VAL A 3 -12.28 12.65 28.07
CA VAL A 3 -11.97 13.82 27.24
C VAL A 3 -13.06 14.06 26.20
N LEU A 4 -13.65 12.97 25.66
CA LEU A 4 -14.60 13.02 24.57
C LEU A 4 -16.08 12.97 25.01
N SER A 5 -16.36 13.00 26.32
CA SER A 5 -17.70 12.78 26.91
C SER A 5 -18.79 13.77 26.46
N GLU A 6 -18.40 14.96 26.02
CA GLU A 6 -19.34 16.02 25.56
C GLU A 6 -19.57 16.01 24.05
N LEU A 7 -18.91 15.11 23.30
CA LEU A 7 -19.01 15.01 21.84
C LEU A 7 -20.21 14.15 21.45
N GLU A 8 -20.80 14.46 20.28
CA GLU A 8 -21.90 13.69 19.69
C GLU A 8 -21.47 13.09 18.33
N PRO A 9 -21.77 11.81 18.06
CA PRO A 9 -22.59 10.87 18.85
C PRO A 9 -21.86 10.31 20.08
N LYS A 10 -22.49 10.38 21.24
CA LYS A 10 -21.84 9.99 22.52
C LYS A 10 -21.29 8.57 22.55
N ASN A 11 -22.05 7.61 22.05
CA ASN A 11 -21.65 6.20 22.02
C ASN A 11 -20.41 6.01 21.14
N VAL A 12 -20.35 6.60 19.96
CA VAL A 12 -19.19 6.51 19.07
C VAL A 12 -17.94 7.05 19.77
N PHE A 13 -17.98 8.28 20.27
CA PHE A 13 -16.82 8.88 20.91
C PHE A 13 -16.47 8.23 22.26
N SER A 14 -17.46 7.64 22.95
CA SER A 14 -17.20 6.85 24.15
C SER A 14 -16.40 5.59 23.82
N PHE A 15 -16.80 4.83 22.80
CA PHE A 15 -16.06 3.65 22.36
C PHE A 15 -14.68 4.01 21.77
N PHE A 16 -14.61 5.10 21.00
CA PHE A 16 -13.34 5.56 20.44
C PHE A 16 -12.34 5.93 21.58
N GLU A 17 -12.78 6.63 22.61
CA GLU A 17 -11.93 6.93 23.78
C GLU A 17 -11.53 5.65 24.54
N ASP A 18 -12.41 4.65 24.65
CA ASP A 18 -12.05 3.35 25.24
C ASP A 18 -10.98 2.64 24.42
N ILE A 19 -11.09 2.61 23.08
CA ILE A 19 -10.11 2.05 22.15
C ILE A 19 -8.77 2.76 22.32
N CYS A 20 -8.73 4.09 22.28
CA CYS A 20 -7.49 4.87 22.45
C CYS A 20 -6.81 4.65 23.80
N ASN A 21 -7.55 4.21 24.84
CA ASN A 21 -6.96 3.86 26.13
C ASN A 21 -6.36 2.45 26.17
N ILE A 22 -6.56 1.62 25.14
CA ILE A 22 -6.03 0.27 25.03
C ILE A 22 -4.85 0.29 24.05
N PRO A 23 -3.62 0.00 24.46
CA PRO A 23 -2.49 -0.12 23.51
C PRO A 23 -2.74 -1.27 22.52
N HIS A 24 -2.65 -0.97 21.21
CA HIS A 24 -2.97 -1.91 20.14
C HIS A 24 -2.07 -1.75 18.89
N PRO A 25 -0.74 -1.66 19.05
CA PRO A 25 0.14 -1.65 17.89
C PRO A 25 0.05 -2.97 17.13
N SER A 26 0.33 -2.94 15.82
CA SER A 26 0.41 -4.16 14.99
C SER A 26 1.27 -5.24 15.65
N TYR A 27 0.83 -6.50 15.57
CA TYR A 27 1.36 -7.69 16.25
C TYR A 27 1.14 -7.74 17.78
N LYS A 28 0.43 -6.79 18.39
CA LYS A 28 0.16 -6.76 19.85
C LYS A 28 -1.33 -6.45 20.15
N GLU A 29 -2.21 -6.91 19.32
CA GLU A 29 -3.65 -6.61 19.36
C GLU A 29 -4.44 -7.43 20.39
N GLU A 30 -3.79 -8.32 21.16
CA GLU A 30 -4.48 -9.21 22.12
C GLU A 30 -5.39 -8.45 23.10
N LYS A 31 -4.96 -7.28 23.58
CA LYS A 31 -5.73 -6.51 24.56
C LYS A 31 -7.03 -5.96 23.95
N ILE A 32 -6.95 -5.36 22.76
CA ILE A 32 -8.12 -4.80 22.08
C ILE A 32 -9.03 -5.91 21.56
N SER A 33 -8.47 -7.00 21.05
CA SER A 33 -9.23 -8.19 20.65
C SER A 33 -10.05 -8.76 21.81
N ASN A 34 -9.45 -8.89 23.00
CA ASN A 34 -10.15 -9.32 24.20
C ASN A 34 -11.23 -8.31 24.64
N TYR A 35 -10.99 -7.01 24.50
CA TYR A 35 -12.01 -5.98 24.76
C TYR A 35 -13.24 -6.18 23.86
N LEU A 36 -13.05 -6.46 22.55
CA LEU A 36 -14.14 -6.73 21.61
C LEU A 36 -14.90 -8.02 21.98
N VAL A 37 -14.19 -9.06 22.39
CA VAL A 37 -14.80 -10.32 22.88
C VAL A 37 -15.62 -10.08 24.15
N ASP A 38 -15.12 -9.30 25.10
CA ASP A 38 -15.84 -9.00 26.33
C ASP A 38 -17.06 -8.10 26.07
N PHE A 39 -16.94 -7.13 25.15
CA PHE A 39 -18.08 -6.37 24.63
C PHE A 39 -19.20 -7.28 24.10
N ALA A 40 -18.86 -8.29 23.29
CA ALA A 40 -19.82 -9.22 22.72
C ALA A 40 -20.47 -10.10 23.80
N LYS A 41 -19.70 -10.61 24.76
CA LYS A 41 -20.19 -11.43 25.90
C LYS A 41 -21.20 -10.67 26.77
N GLU A 42 -20.87 -9.43 27.13
CA GLU A 42 -21.73 -8.56 27.97
C GLU A 42 -23.11 -8.33 27.33
N ARG A 43 -23.14 -8.24 25.98
CA ARG A 43 -24.35 -8.01 25.18
C ARG A 43 -25.01 -9.29 24.68
N LYS A 44 -24.42 -10.46 25.02
CA LYS A 44 -24.87 -11.80 24.60
C LYS A 44 -24.95 -11.94 23.06
N LEU A 45 -24.03 -11.28 22.37
CA LEU A 45 -23.85 -11.41 20.92
C LEU A 45 -23.04 -12.68 20.60
N GLU A 46 -23.33 -13.29 19.46
CA GLU A 46 -22.48 -14.35 18.92
C GLU A 46 -21.14 -13.74 18.48
N TYR A 47 -20.04 -14.41 18.81
CA TYR A 47 -18.72 -13.94 18.43
C TYR A 47 -17.77 -15.11 18.13
N TYR A 48 -16.75 -14.80 17.35
CA TYR A 48 -15.63 -15.68 17.05
C TYR A 48 -14.32 -14.89 17.20
N GLN A 49 -13.32 -15.49 17.84
CA GLN A 49 -11.96 -14.98 17.93
C GLN A 49 -10.99 -16.06 17.46
N ASP A 50 -10.14 -15.77 16.50
CA ASP A 50 -9.15 -16.73 16.01
C ASP A 50 -7.81 -16.65 16.76
N SER A 51 -6.88 -17.52 16.37
CA SER A 51 -5.55 -17.60 17.01
C SER A 51 -4.64 -16.41 16.73
N LEU A 52 -4.97 -15.57 15.74
CA LEU A 52 -4.26 -14.33 15.45
C LEU A 52 -4.91 -13.11 16.12
N ASN A 53 -6.01 -13.32 16.86
CA ASN A 53 -6.82 -12.28 17.49
C ASN A 53 -7.77 -11.50 16.57
N ASN A 54 -8.02 -11.97 15.33
CA ASN A 54 -9.15 -11.43 14.56
C ASN A 54 -10.45 -11.71 15.31
N VAL A 55 -11.42 -10.78 15.23
CA VAL A 55 -12.72 -10.93 15.88
C VAL A 55 -13.86 -10.75 14.89
N ILE A 56 -14.85 -11.65 14.95
CA ILE A 56 -16.14 -11.49 14.27
C ILE A 56 -17.22 -11.41 15.33
N ILE A 57 -18.10 -10.39 15.24
CA ILE A 57 -19.26 -10.24 16.15
C ILE A 57 -20.52 -10.19 15.28
N ILE A 58 -21.54 -10.97 15.68
CA ILE A 58 -22.77 -11.11 14.92
C ILE A 58 -23.94 -10.59 15.76
N LYS A 59 -24.73 -9.71 15.15
CA LYS A 59 -26.02 -9.25 15.70
C LYS A 59 -27.13 -9.62 14.74
N GLU A 60 -28.09 -10.41 15.21
CA GLU A 60 -29.24 -10.83 14.40
C GLU A 60 -30.12 -9.63 14.03
N ALA A 61 -30.88 -9.78 12.92
CA ALA A 61 -31.70 -8.69 12.39
C ALA A 61 -32.70 -8.13 13.41
N SER A 62 -32.88 -6.82 13.40
CA SER A 62 -33.94 -6.17 14.17
C SER A 62 -35.32 -6.49 13.59
N LYS A 63 -36.36 -6.30 14.39
CA LYS A 63 -37.75 -6.59 14.01
C LYS A 63 -38.13 -5.90 12.69
N GLY A 64 -38.58 -6.70 11.73
CA GLY A 64 -38.99 -6.24 10.39
C GLY A 64 -37.86 -6.21 9.36
N TYR A 65 -36.66 -6.66 9.73
CA TYR A 65 -35.48 -6.80 8.84
C TYR A 65 -35.01 -8.25 8.70
N GLU A 66 -35.75 -9.22 9.21
CA GLU A 66 -35.37 -10.63 9.26
C GLU A 66 -35.11 -11.23 7.87
N ASP A 67 -35.84 -10.74 6.86
CA ASP A 67 -35.69 -11.16 5.47
C ASP A 67 -34.72 -10.30 4.64
N ALA A 68 -34.17 -9.23 5.23
CA ALA A 68 -33.21 -8.38 4.56
C ALA A 68 -31.83 -9.06 4.45
N ALA A 69 -31.12 -8.79 3.35
CA ALA A 69 -29.80 -9.38 3.13
C ALA A 69 -28.80 -8.92 4.22
N PRO A 70 -28.03 -9.85 4.81
CA PRO A 70 -27.04 -9.51 5.82
C PRO A 70 -25.97 -8.55 5.28
N ILE A 71 -25.46 -7.68 6.18
CA ILE A 71 -24.40 -6.71 5.87
C ILE A 71 -23.19 -7.02 6.75
N ILE A 72 -22.02 -7.00 6.13
CA ILE A 72 -20.73 -7.06 6.82
C ILE A 72 -20.26 -5.62 7.04
N LEU A 73 -19.93 -5.29 8.28
CA LEU A 73 -19.16 -4.11 8.67
C LEU A 73 -17.72 -4.54 8.88
N GLN A 74 -16.75 -3.78 8.37
CA GLN A 74 -15.36 -4.19 8.46
C GLN A 74 -14.45 -2.99 8.76
N GLY A 75 -13.45 -3.24 9.61
CA GLY A 75 -12.34 -2.37 9.93
C GLY A 75 -11.23 -3.17 10.59
N HIS A 76 -10.07 -2.55 10.82
CA HIS A 76 -8.96 -3.19 11.53
C HIS A 76 -8.78 -2.62 12.93
N MET A 77 -8.14 -3.40 13.82
CA MET A 77 -7.99 -3.00 15.22
C MET A 77 -6.57 -2.59 15.58
N ASP A 78 -5.59 -2.80 14.73
CA ASP A 78 -4.23 -2.33 14.94
C ASP A 78 -4.06 -0.87 14.49
N MET A 79 -2.99 -0.24 14.95
CA MET A 79 -2.63 1.12 14.56
C MET A 79 -1.12 1.26 14.37
N VAL A 80 -0.70 2.17 13.50
CA VAL A 80 0.69 2.63 13.42
C VAL A 80 1.04 3.41 14.68
N CYS A 81 2.12 3.02 15.36
CA CYS A 81 2.56 3.63 16.60
C CYS A 81 3.82 4.49 16.39
N GLU A 82 3.61 5.78 16.10
CA GLU A 82 4.68 6.77 16.03
C GLU A 82 4.59 7.73 17.24
N LYS A 83 5.75 8.27 17.66
CA LYS A 83 5.80 9.27 18.72
C LYS A 83 6.89 10.29 18.49
N THR A 84 6.69 11.51 19.01
CA THR A 84 7.71 12.56 19.00
C THR A 84 8.89 12.18 19.90
N PRO A 85 10.11 12.70 19.64
CA PRO A 85 11.31 12.37 20.42
C PRO A 85 11.23 12.73 21.91
N ASP A 86 10.38 13.66 22.28
CA ASP A 86 10.14 14.14 23.63
C ASP A 86 8.95 13.46 24.34
N CYS A 87 8.28 12.52 23.67
CA CYS A 87 7.20 11.74 24.25
C CYS A 87 7.74 10.51 24.98
N ASP A 88 7.47 10.41 26.28
CA ASP A 88 7.96 9.33 27.14
C ASP A 88 7.07 8.08 27.13
N LYS A 89 5.90 8.10 26.42
CA LYS A 89 4.97 6.97 26.37
C LYS A 89 5.61 5.69 25.83
N ASN A 90 5.26 4.56 26.42
CA ASN A 90 5.46 3.25 25.85
C ASN A 90 4.21 2.84 25.06
N MET A 91 4.25 2.94 23.72
CA MET A 91 3.11 2.65 22.85
C MET A 91 2.60 1.20 22.95
N ASP A 92 3.37 0.30 23.54
CA ASP A 92 2.97 -1.09 23.79
C ASP A 92 2.13 -1.28 25.07
N GLU A 93 2.19 -0.31 26.00
CA GLU A 93 1.64 -0.46 27.35
C GLU A 93 0.71 0.67 27.77
N ASP A 94 0.95 1.89 27.26
CA ASP A 94 0.24 3.10 27.67
C ASP A 94 -0.86 3.47 26.67
N GLY A 95 -2.02 3.88 27.17
CA GLY A 95 -3.07 4.50 26.37
C GLY A 95 -2.68 5.91 25.88
N LEU A 96 -3.43 6.45 24.92
CA LEU A 96 -3.17 7.75 24.31
C LEU A 96 -3.68 8.91 25.18
N ASP A 97 -3.00 10.05 25.14
CA ASP A 97 -3.45 11.29 25.77
C ASP A 97 -4.23 12.14 24.78
N LEU A 98 -5.53 11.93 24.70
CA LEU A 98 -6.40 12.61 23.77
C LEU A 98 -6.54 14.10 24.08
N GLU A 99 -6.69 14.90 23.05
CA GLU A 99 -7.07 16.30 23.13
C GLU A 99 -8.07 16.67 22.03
N VAL A 100 -8.87 17.69 22.31
CA VAL A 100 -9.86 18.25 21.39
C VAL A 100 -9.49 19.68 21.07
N ASN A 101 -9.33 19.98 19.78
CA ASN A 101 -9.01 21.33 19.31
C ASN A 101 -9.96 21.72 18.16
N GLY A 102 -10.98 22.52 18.50
CA GLY A 102 -12.03 22.88 17.54
C GLY A 102 -12.82 21.67 17.06
N ASP A 103 -12.79 21.37 15.77
CA ASP A 103 -13.45 20.22 15.16
C ASP A 103 -12.57 18.96 15.13
N PHE A 104 -11.42 18.96 15.80
CA PHE A 104 -10.47 17.86 15.68
C PHE A 104 -10.14 17.20 17.01
N ILE A 105 -9.99 15.86 16.94
CA ILE A 105 -9.41 15.04 17.99
C ILE A 105 -8.01 14.65 17.56
N SER A 106 -7.04 14.75 18.45
CA SER A 106 -5.65 14.30 18.27
C SER A 106 -5.11 13.65 19.55
N ALA A 107 -3.92 13.08 19.48
CA ALA A 107 -3.19 12.55 20.65
C ALA A 107 -1.89 13.33 20.85
N LYS A 108 -1.55 13.63 22.12
CA LYS A 108 -0.37 14.45 22.46
C LYS A 108 0.93 13.67 22.22
N GLY A 109 1.67 14.11 21.21
CA GLY A 109 3.00 13.59 20.91
C GLY A 109 3.03 12.17 20.35
N THR A 110 1.88 11.63 19.94
CA THR A 110 1.76 10.29 19.33
C THR A 110 0.80 10.31 18.17
N THR A 111 0.78 9.25 17.35
CA THR A 111 -0.34 8.91 16.46
C THR A 111 -1.64 8.80 17.26
N LEU A 112 -2.79 9.00 16.61
CA LEU A 112 -4.12 8.94 17.23
C LEU A 112 -4.76 7.55 17.13
N GLY A 113 -4.49 6.80 16.03
CA GLY A 113 -5.20 5.58 15.69
C GLY A 113 -6.66 5.83 15.31
N GLY A 114 -6.95 6.98 14.68
CA GLY A 114 -8.22 7.25 14.03
C GLY A 114 -8.45 6.26 12.90
N ASP A 115 -7.41 5.99 12.17
CA ASP A 115 -7.19 4.87 11.25
C ASP A 115 -6.73 3.65 12.06
N ASP A 116 -7.57 2.57 12.27
CA ASP A 116 -8.99 2.51 11.91
C ASP A 116 -9.87 2.34 13.17
N GLY A 117 -9.40 2.88 14.31
CA GLY A 117 -10.13 2.82 15.59
C GLY A 117 -11.54 3.43 15.51
N ILE A 118 -11.76 4.38 14.58
CA ILE A 118 -13.08 4.98 14.40
C ILE A 118 -14.09 4.01 13.76
N ALA A 119 -13.67 3.16 12.83
CA ALA A 119 -14.52 2.10 12.29
C ALA A 119 -14.95 1.12 13.37
N VAL A 120 -13.99 0.73 14.23
CA VAL A 120 -14.30 -0.13 15.38
C VAL A 120 -15.32 0.54 16.28
N ALA A 121 -15.16 1.83 16.59
CA ALA A 121 -16.10 2.60 17.40
C ALA A 121 -17.49 2.70 16.77
N TYR A 122 -17.60 2.91 15.46
CA TYR A 122 -18.87 2.88 14.73
C TYR A 122 -19.58 1.54 14.87
N ALA A 123 -18.84 0.44 14.61
CA ALA A 123 -19.40 -0.89 14.70
C ALA A 123 -19.90 -1.21 16.11
N LEU A 124 -19.11 -0.89 17.14
CA LEU A 124 -19.52 -1.09 18.54
C LEU A 124 -20.74 -0.28 18.90
N ALA A 125 -20.82 1.00 18.48
CA ALA A 125 -21.98 1.85 18.75
C ALA A 125 -23.26 1.33 18.08
N ILE A 126 -23.16 0.75 16.86
CA ILE A 126 -24.29 0.13 16.15
C ILE A 126 -24.70 -1.19 16.82
N LEU A 127 -23.73 -1.99 17.23
CA LEU A 127 -23.98 -3.27 17.90
C LEU A 127 -24.56 -3.11 19.31
N ASP A 128 -24.24 -2.01 20.01
CA ASP A 128 -24.72 -1.71 21.35
C ASP A 128 -26.19 -1.21 21.38
N ASP A 129 -26.65 -0.55 20.33
CA ASP A 129 -27.94 0.11 20.30
C ASP A 129 -29.03 -0.80 19.69
N ASP A 130 -29.94 -1.30 20.53
CA ASP A 130 -31.08 -2.12 20.11
C ASP A 130 -32.21 -1.33 19.44
N SER A 131 -32.15 0.00 19.42
CA SER A 131 -33.15 0.86 18.77
C SER A 131 -32.89 1.04 17.26
N ILE A 132 -31.69 0.72 16.79
CA ILE A 132 -31.31 0.83 15.38
C ILE A 132 -32.01 -0.25 14.56
N ALA A 133 -32.60 0.15 13.45
CA ALA A 133 -33.20 -0.79 12.46
C ALA A 133 -32.10 -1.31 11.53
N HIS A 134 -31.88 -2.63 11.51
CA HIS A 134 -30.80 -3.24 10.73
C HIS A 134 -31.10 -4.69 10.33
N PRO A 135 -30.56 -5.19 9.20
CA PRO A 135 -30.53 -6.62 8.89
C PRO A 135 -29.56 -7.34 9.83
N ARG A 136 -29.34 -8.64 9.65
CA ARG A 136 -28.22 -9.31 10.32
C ARG A 136 -26.93 -8.56 10.01
N LEU A 137 -26.24 -8.14 11.07
CA LEU A 137 -24.94 -7.49 10.99
C LEU A 137 -23.83 -8.46 11.38
N GLU A 138 -22.75 -8.42 10.63
CA GLU A 138 -21.57 -9.25 10.83
C GLU A 138 -20.35 -8.31 10.87
N PHE A 139 -19.90 -7.93 12.08
CA PHE A 139 -18.74 -7.08 12.23
C PHE A 139 -17.47 -7.93 12.18
N VAL A 140 -16.61 -7.66 11.21
CA VAL A 140 -15.30 -8.28 11.00
C VAL A 140 -14.23 -7.27 11.39
N CYS A 141 -13.48 -7.56 12.43
CA CYS A 141 -12.40 -6.73 12.91
C CYS A 141 -11.07 -7.51 12.80
N THR A 142 -10.20 -7.04 11.94
CA THR A 142 -8.95 -7.71 11.57
C THR A 142 -7.76 -7.16 12.38
N VAL A 143 -6.66 -7.90 12.39
CA VAL A 143 -5.39 -7.53 12.99
C VAL A 143 -4.32 -7.33 11.92
N SER A 144 -3.27 -6.58 12.25
CA SER A 144 -2.04 -6.44 11.44
C SER A 144 -2.31 -6.00 10.00
N GLU A 145 -3.28 -5.09 9.80
CA GLU A 145 -3.54 -4.46 8.52
C GLU A 145 -2.32 -3.67 8.07
N GLU A 146 -1.82 -2.79 8.91
CA GLU A 146 -0.76 -1.81 8.72
C GLU A 146 0.61 -2.42 8.36
N VAL A 147 0.77 -3.70 8.59
CA VAL A 147 2.02 -4.44 8.35
C VAL A 147 1.89 -5.54 7.30
N GLY A 148 0.76 -5.57 6.57
CA GLY A 148 0.60 -6.47 5.44
C GLY A 148 -0.70 -7.27 5.37
N MET A 149 -1.75 -6.85 6.09
CA MET A 149 -3.10 -7.44 6.05
C MET A 149 -3.12 -8.94 6.41
N GLU A 150 -2.27 -9.34 7.37
CA GLU A 150 -2.14 -10.76 7.76
C GLU A 150 -3.44 -11.29 8.38
N GLY A 151 -4.16 -10.44 9.13
CA GLY A 151 -5.44 -10.75 9.73
C GLY A 151 -6.48 -11.11 8.68
N ALA A 152 -6.75 -10.23 7.73
CA ALA A 152 -7.70 -10.48 6.63
C ALA A 152 -7.29 -11.70 5.79
N SER A 153 -5.99 -11.92 5.58
CA SER A 153 -5.47 -13.07 4.85
C SER A 153 -5.75 -14.39 5.56
N SER A 154 -5.75 -14.42 6.87
CA SER A 154 -5.84 -15.63 7.70
C SER A 154 -7.25 -15.93 8.20
N ILE A 155 -8.08 -14.90 8.43
CA ILE A 155 -9.41 -15.04 9.05
C ILE A 155 -10.31 -16.06 8.32
N ASP A 156 -11.00 -16.91 9.08
CA ASP A 156 -12.05 -17.79 8.56
C ASP A 156 -13.38 -17.02 8.43
N VAL A 157 -13.81 -16.84 7.19
CA VAL A 157 -15.04 -16.12 6.85
C VAL A 157 -16.22 -17.06 6.57
N SER A 158 -16.09 -18.37 6.81
CA SER A 158 -17.10 -19.39 6.47
C SER A 158 -18.43 -19.21 7.20
N MET A 159 -18.43 -18.53 8.36
CA MET A 159 -19.63 -18.25 9.14
C MET A 159 -20.40 -17.02 8.63
N LEU A 160 -19.80 -16.20 7.78
CA LEU A 160 -20.43 -15.00 7.26
C LEU A 160 -21.50 -15.37 6.20
N LYS A 161 -22.65 -14.73 6.27
CA LYS A 161 -23.75 -14.86 5.31
C LYS A 161 -23.88 -13.64 4.41
N GLY A 162 -23.30 -12.51 4.84
CA GLY A 162 -23.33 -11.26 4.11
C GLY A 162 -22.62 -11.32 2.77
N LYS A 163 -23.20 -10.64 1.79
CA LYS A 163 -22.61 -10.41 0.46
C LYS A 163 -22.50 -8.93 0.14
N LYS A 164 -22.82 -8.07 1.10
CA LYS A 164 -22.59 -6.64 1.06
C LYS A 164 -21.62 -6.31 2.18
N LEU A 165 -20.52 -5.63 1.87
CA LEU A 165 -19.50 -5.25 2.83
C LEU A 165 -19.28 -3.74 2.81
N LEU A 166 -19.39 -3.13 3.98
CA LEU A 166 -19.00 -1.75 4.25
C LEU A 166 -17.65 -1.82 4.98
N ASN A 167 -16.57 -1.53 4.27
CA ASN A 167 -15.28 -1.25 4.89
C ASN A 167 -15.27 0.22 5.30
N MET A 168 -14.84 0.51 6.52
CA MET A 168 -14.95 1.84 7.10
C MET A 168 -13.57 2.49 7.32
N ASP A 169 -12.62 2.12 6.50
CA ASP A 169 -11.18 2.31 6.57
C ASP A 169 -10.68 3.30 5.48
N SER A 170 -11.50 4.28 5.12
CA SER A 170 -11.11 5.39 4.26
C SER A 170 -11.07 6.69 5.07
N GLU A 171 -10.22 7.65 4.65
CA GLU A 171 -9.88 8.82 5.45
C GLU A 171 -10.44 10.14 4.86
N GLU A 172 -11.36 10.08 3.89
CA GLU A 172 -11.93 11.29 3.27
C GLU A 172 -13.44 11.17 3.06
N GLU A 173 -14.20 12.08 3.72
CA GLU A 173 -15.66 12.13 3.63
C GLU A 173 -16.12 12.48 2.22
N GLY A 174 -17.00 11.65 1.68
CA GLY A 174 -17.60 11.86 0.35
C GLY A 174 -16.83 11.20 -0.78
N ILE A 175 -15.74 10.50 -0.47
CA ILE A 175 -15.06 9.56 -1.36
C ILE A 175 -15.50 8.13 -1.01
N MET A 176 -15.80 7.33 -2.02
CA MET A 176 -16.12 5.91 -1.89
C MET A 176 -15.18 5.12 -2.77
N LEU A 177 -14.33 4.29 -2.16
CA LEU A 177 -13.51 3.38 -2.93
C LEU A 177 -14.35 2.17 -3.39
N ALA A 178 -14.24 1.83 -4.65
CA ALA A 178 -14.97 0.73 -5.30
C ALA A 178 -14.06 -0.30 -5.98
N SER A 179 -12.76 -0.15 -5.82
CA SER A 179 -11.73 -1.05 -6.37
C SER A 179 -10.38 -0.78 -5.73
N CYS A 180 -9.54 -1.81 -5.64
CA CYS A 180 -8.14 -1.65 -5.27
C CYS A 180 -7.23 -2.60 -6.08
N ALA A 181 -5.95 -2.27 -6.16
CA ALA A 181 -5.00 -3.16 -6.80
C ALA A 181 -4.66 -4.35 -5.90
N GLY A 182 -4.64 -5.53 -6.50
CA GLY A 182 -3.85 -6.65 -6.01
C GLY A 182 -2.39 -6.51 -6.42
N GLY A 183 -1.54 -7.38 -5.91
CA GLY A 183 -0.13 -7.30 -6.24
C GLY A 183 0.70 -8.49 -5.83
N CYS A 184 1.98 -8.40 -6.14
CA CYS A 184 3.01 -9.31 -5.64
C CYS A 184 4.40 -8.69 -5.80
N SER A 185 5.38 -9.22 -5.08
CA SER A 185 6.80 -8.96 -5.33
C SER A 185 7.34 -9.97 -6.36
N SER A 186 8.21 -9.50 -7.26
CA SER A 186 8.98 -10.36 -8.16
C SER A 186 10.47 -10.23 -7.87
N ARG A 187 11.17 -11.36 -7.84
CA ARG A 187 12.63 -11.45 -7.74
C ARG A 187 13.19 -12.11 -9.00
N VAL A 188 13.89 -11.33 -9.81
CA VAL A 188 14.61 -11.83 -10.99
C VAL A 188 16.09 -11.93 -10.67
N THR A 189 16.66 -13.12 -10.85
CA THR A 189 18.09 -13.39 -10.59
C THR A 189 18.78 -13.90 -11.84
N LEU A 190 19.91 -13.31 -12.17
CA LEU A 190 20.76 -13.71 -13.30
C LEU A 190 22.17 -14.00 -12.80
N LYS A 191 22.61 -15.24 -12.98
CA LYS A 191 23.99 -15.63 -12.70
C LYS A 191 24.93 -15.02 -13.74
N LEU A 192 26.04 -14.45 -13.26
CA LEU A 192 27.02 -13.75 -14.08
C LEU A 192 28.42 -14.25 -13.75
N ASP A 193 29.21 -14.49 -14.79
CA ASP A 193 30.61 -14.89 -14.65
C ASP A 193 31.47 -13.64 -14.42
N LYS A 194 32.42 -13.75 -13.50
CA LYS A 194 33.36 -12.69 -13.15
C LYS A 194 34.78 -13.09 -13.47
N ASN A 195 35.56 -12.11 -13.87
CA ASN A 195 36.99 -12.25 -14.12
C ASN A 195 37.75 -11.09 -13.49
N LYS A 196 39.05 -11.29 -13.26
CA LYS A 196 39.93 -10.20 -12.88
C LYS A 196 40.22 -9.33 -14.10
N VAL A 197 39.81 -8.06 -14.02
CA VAL A 197 39.96 -7.09 -15.11
C VAL A 197 40.88 -5.96 -14.65
N THR A 198 41.79 -5.53 -15.53
CA THR A 198 42.68 -4.40 -15.31
C THR A 198 42.34 -3.28 -16.29
N GLY A 199 42.17 -2.07 -15.79
CA GLY A 199 41.77 -0.92 -16.60
C GLY A 199 41.56 0.33 -15.77
N THR A 200 40.76 1.24 -16.29
CA THR A 200 40.26 2.41 -15.55
C THR A 200 38.84 2.10 -15.03
N LYS A 201 38.64 2.29 -13.75
CA LYS A 201 37.33 2.17 -13.12
C LYS A 201 36.63 3.51 -13.12
N LEU A 202 35.37 3.54 -13.58
CA LEU A 202 34.46 4.67 -13.48
C LEU A 202 33.35 4.30 -12.48
N SER A 203 33.21 5.08 -11.42
CA SER A 203 32.13 4.99 -10.45
C SER A 203 31.09 6.04 -10.79
N ILE A 204 29.87 5.60 -11.14
CA ILE A 204 28.79 6.43 -11.64
C ILE A 204 27.72 6.48 -10.53
N THR A 205 27.37 7.67 -10.07
CA THR A 205 26.31 7.88 -9.09
C THR A 205 25.21 8.76 -9.69
N LEU A 206 24.01 8.20 -9.80
CA LEU A 206 22.80 8.92 -10.17
C LEU A 206 21.99 9.18 -8.90
N SER A 207 21.63 10.43 -8.62
CA SER A 207 20.95 10.83 -7.38
C SER A 207 20.13 12.10 -7.56
N GLY A 208 19.41 12.53 -6.51
CA GLY A 208 18.60 13.75 -6.53
C GLY A 208 17.22 13.55 -7.18
N LEU A 209 16.78 12.29 -7.41
CA LEU A 209 15.43 12.02 -7.86
C LEU A 209 14.43 12.14 -6.71
N THR A 210 13.18 12.48 -7.06
CA THR A 210 12.09 12.70 -6.12
C THR A 210 11.65 11.41 -5.43
N GLY A 211 11.58 10.29 -6.20
CA GLY A 211 11.09 9.02 -5.69
C GLY A 211 9.60 9.04 -5.35
N GLY A 212 9.15 8.13 -4.48
CA GLY A 212 7.76 8.05 -4.03
C GLY A 212 7.26 6.62 -3.86
N HIS A 213 6.00 6.46 -3.47
CA HIS A 213 5.35 5.15 -3.36
C HIS A 213 5.01 4.59 -4.74
N SER A 214 5.41 3.34 -5.02
CA SER A 214 5.25 2.72 -6.36
C SER A 214 3.80 2.36 -6.72
N GLY A 215 2.86 2.53 -5.81
CA GLY A 215 1.42 2.41 -6.05
C GLY A 215 0.80 3.78 -6.32
N VAL A 216 0.45 4.50 -5.26
CA VAL A 216 -0.33 5.75 -5.31
C VAL A 216 0.37 6.94 -5.97
N GLU A 217 1.68 6.87 -6.20
CA GLU A 217 2.44 7.95 -6.85
C GLU A 217 3.11 7.53 -8.16
N ILE A 218 2.81 6.33 -8.68
CA ILE A 218 3.40 5.84 -9.95
C ILE A 218 2.96 6.70 -11.15
N ASP A 219 1.80 7.34 -11.04
CA ASP A 219 1.22 8.24 -12.05
C ASP A 219 1.93 9.61 -12.16
N LYS A 220 2.77 9.95 -11.18
CA LYS A 220 3.47 11.25 -11.14
C LYS A 220 4.61 11.38 -12.18
N GLY A 221 4.90 10.32 -12.93
CA GLY A 221 5.91 10.35 -14.00
C GLY A 221 7.34 10.57 -13.52
N ARG A 222 7.63 10.24 -12.25
CA ARG A 222 8.98 10.40 -11.65
C ARG A 222 9.96 9.38 -12.19
N GLY A 223 11.23 9.77 -12.28
CA GLY A 223 12.31 8.91 -12.72
C GLY A 223 12.59 7.77 -11.73
N ASN A 224 12.86 6.57 -12.26
CA ASN A 224 13.35 5.43 -11.49
C ASN A 224 14.86 5.33 -11.67
N ALA A 225 15.65 5.61 -10.62
CA ALA A 225 17.11 5.68 -10.70
C ALA A 225 17.76 4.39 -11.22
N ASN A 226 17.18 3.22 -10.92
CA ASN A 226 17.68 1.92 -11.39
C ASN A 226 17.54 1.78 -12.90
N VAL A 227 16.36 2.15 -13.43
CA VAL A 227 16.09 2.12 -14.87
C VAL A 227 16.93 3.15 -15.60
N LEU A 228 17.03 4.37 -15.07
CA LEU A 228 17.82 5.45 -15.68
C LEU A 228 19.32 5.13 -15.71
N MET A 229 19.88 4.53 -14.63
CA MET A 229 21.26 4.04 -14.64
C MET A 229 21.45 2.96 -15.70
N SER A 230 20.51 2.04 -15.87
CA SER A 230 20.63 1.01 -16.90
C SER A 230 20.55 1.59 -18.33
N ARG A 231 19.85 2.72 -18.56
CA ARG A 231 19.85 3.47 -19.84
C ARG A 231 21.25 4.03 -20.11
N ILE A 232 21.87 4.68 -19.12
CA ILE A 232 23.25 5.19 -19.24
C ILE A 232 24.19 4.05 -19.60
N LEU A 233 24.13 2.93 -18.90
CA LEU A 233 25.00 1.78 -19.15
C LEU A 233 24.78 1.17 -20.54
N ARG A 234 23.54 1.10 -21.04
CA ARG A 234 23.21 0.61 -22.38
C ARG A 234 23.94 1.43 -23.45
N ASP A 235 23.88 2.76 -23.36
CA ASP A 235 24.45 3.65 -24.36
C ASP A 235 25.99 3.58 -24.37
N VAL A 236 26.59 3.21 -23.26
CA VAL A 236 28.03 3.01 -23.12
C VAL A 236 28.49 1.62 -23.60
N ILE A 237 27.75 0.57 -23.25
CA ILE A 237 28.09 -0.84 -23.54
C ILE A 237 27.99 -1.15 -25.03
N THR A 238 27.14 -0.46 -25.78
CA THR A 238 26.90 -0.73 -27.20
C THR A 238 28.16 -0.56 -28.02
N ASP A 239 28.99 0.45 -27.73
CA ASP A 239 30.16 0.83 -28.53
C ASP A 239 31.51 0.52 -27.85
N ASN A 240 31.48 0.04 -26.61
CA ASN A 240 32.69 -0.15 -25.83
C ASN A 240 32.63 -1.47 -25.03
N ASN A 241 33.82 -2.11 -24.88
CA ASN A 241 33.98 -3.25 -23.99
C ASN A 241 33.94 -2.77 -22.54
N VAL A 242 32.79 -2.91 -21.90
CA VAL A 242 32.52 -2.48 -20.52
C VAL A 242 32.35 -3.69 -19.62
N TYR A 243 33.03 -3.68 -18.49
CA TYR A 243 32.97 -4.73 -17.47
C TYR A 243 32.30 -4.17 -16.23
N LEU A 244 31.14 -4.71 -15.85
CA LEU A 244 30.37 -4.26 -14.70
C LEU A 244 31.00 -4.77 -13.40
N ALA A 245 31.44 -3.88 -12.51
CA ALA A 245 32.05 -4.25 -11.23
C ALA A 245 31.06 -4.12 -10.06
N ALA A 246 30.13 -3.14 -10.12
CA ALA A 246 29.04 -2.97 -9.16
C ALA A 246 27.80 -2.40 -9.85
N PHE A 247 26.60 -2.73 -9.32
CA PHE A 247 25.34 -2.13 -9.71
C PHE A 247 24.35 -2.27 -8.57
N ASN A 248 24.08 -1.17 -7.86
CA ASN A 248 23.27 -1.18 -6.67
C ASN A 248 22.37 0.06 -6.64
N GLY A 249 21.08 -0.14 -6.33
CA GLY A 249 20.14 0.96 -6.18
C GLY A 249 18.84 0.55 -5.52
N GLY A 250 18.22 1.51 -4.82
CA GLY A 250 16.99 1.33 -4.09
C GLY A 250 17.12 0.50 -2.81
N ARG A 251 16.07 0.52 -1.97
CA ARG A 251 16.05 -0.17 -0.66
C ARG A 251 14.82 -1.07 -0.50
N LYS A 252 13.67 -0.63 -1.00
CA LYS A 252 12.38 -1.34 -0.94
C LYS A 252 11.81 -1.47 -2.36
N ASP A 253 11.16 -2.58 -2.65
CA ASP A 253 10.54 -2.83 -3.98
C ASP A 253 9.31 -1.97 -4.22
N ASN A 254 8.58 -1.59 -3.18
CA ASN A 254 7.41 -0.71 -3.24
C ASN A 254 7.74 0.80 -3.23
N ALA A 255 9.01 1.18 -3.33
CA ALA A 255 9.45 2.57 -3.44
C ALA A 255 10.14 2.83 -4.79
N ILE A 256 9.84 3.97 -5.45
CA ILE A 256 10.54 4.43 -6.64
C ILE A 256 11.95 4.87 -6.22
N PRO A 257 13.03 4.23 -6.74
CA PRO A 257 14.39 4.52 -6.30
C PRO A 257 14.82 5.95 -6.63
N ARG A 258 15.39 6.63 -5.62
CA ARG A 258 15.87 8.02 -5.72
C ARG A 258 17.34 8.12 -6.12
N GLU A 259 18.08 7.03 -5.99
CA GLU A 259 19.50 6.94 -6.25
C GLU A 259 19.91 5.56 -6.76
N CYS A 260 20.94 5.53 -7.59
CA CYS A 260 21.57 4.31 -8.08
C CYS A 260 23.05 4.52 -8.32
N MET A 261 23.86 3.50 -8.04
CA MET A 261 25.29 3.51 -8.25
C MET A 261 25.72 2.32 -9.12
N ALA A 262 26.60 2.57 -10.10
CA ALA A 262 27.25 1.53 -10.88
C ALA A 262 28.77 1.78 -10.94
N GLU A 263 29.54 0.70 -10.92
CA GLU A 263 30.98 0.74 -11.20
C GLU A 263 31.26 -0.07 -12.46
N ILE A 264 31.98 0.52 -13.38
CA ILE A 264 32.40 -0.14 -14.61
C ILE A 264 33.92 -0.05 -14.78
N VAL A 265 34.50 -1.04 -15.44
CA VAL A 265 35.92 -1.03 -15.83
C VAL A 265 36.02 -1.01 -17.35
N VAL A 266 36.88 -0.13 -17.87
CA VAL A 266 37.15 0.02 -19.32
C VAL A 266 38.64 0.09 -19.60
N ALA A 267 39.02 -0.09 -20.83
CA ALA A 267 40.42 0.09 -21.28
C ALA A 267 40.83 1.56 -21.05
N ALA A 268 42.09 1.80 -20.64
CA ALA A 268 42.55 3.14 -20.25
C ALA A 268 42.45 4.17 -21.38
N ASP A 269 42.67 3.77 -22.63
CA ASP A 269 42.53 4.61 -23.81
C ASP A 269 41.05 4.96 -24.16
N LYS A 270 40.09 4.25 -23.61
CA LYS A 270 38.67 4.47 -23.79
C LYS A 270 38.00 5.34 -22.68
N THR A 271 38.74 5.65 -21.63
CA THR A 271 38.19 6.36 -20.45
C THR A 271 37.49 7.67 -20.81
N ALA A 272 38.13 8.51 -21.64
CA ALA A 272 37.58 9.83 -22.00
C ALA A 272 36.30 9.70 -22.86
N GLU A 273 36.28 8.75 -23.81
CA GLU A 273 35.14 8.46 -24.69
C GLU A 273 33.96 7.96 -23.87
N VAL A 274 34.17 6.98 -23.00
CA VAL A 274 33.14 6.41 -22.14
C VAL A 274 32.59 7.43 -21.16
N LYS A 275 33.45 8.24 -20.52
CA LYS A 275 33.00 9.31 -19.63
C LYS A 275 32.10 10.31 -20.37
N ALA A 276 32.51 10.75 -21.56
CA ALA A 276 31.70 11.69 -22.37
C ALA A 276 30.34 11.09 -22.77
N ALA A 277 30.28 9.78 -23.08
CA ALA A 277 29.03 9.09 -23.37
C ALA A 277 28.10 9.04 -22.14
N ILE A 278 28.62 8.74 -20.95
CA ILE A 278 27.88 8.77 -19.69
C ILE A 278 27.31 10.16 -19.42
N GLU A 279 28.15 11.21 -19.53
CA GLU A 279 27.73 12.59 -19.27
C GLU A 279 26.69 13.08 -20.27
N ASN A 280 26.77 12.66 -21.53
CA ASN A 280 25.79 12.99 -22.54
C ASN A 280 24.43 12.29 -22.26
N ALA A 281 24.44 10.98 -22.00
CA ALA A 281 23.24 10.26 -21.64
C ALA A 281 22.58 10.83 -20.37
N ALA A 282 23.38 11.17 -19.36
CA ALA A 282 22.88 11.79 -18.13
C ALA A 282 22.27 13.16 -18.38
N LYS A 283 22.83 13.95 -19.30
CA LYS A 283 22.28 15.26 -19.70
C LYS A 283 20.91 15.10 -20.38
N GLU A 284 20.78 14.18 -21.30
CA GLU A 284 19.52 13.89 -21.99
C GLU A 284 18.43 13.44 -21.00
N ILE A 285 18.78 12.56 -20.05
CA ILE A 285 17.88 12.13 -18.98
C ILE A 285 17.47 13.32 -18.09
N LYS A 286 18.39 14.19 -17.73
CA LYS A 286 18.09 15.39 -16.93
C LYS A 286 17.11 16.33 -17.64
N GLU A 287 17.25 16.50 -18.95
CA GLU A 287 16.33 17.31 -19.77
C GLU A 287 14.94 16.65 -19.84
N GLU A 288 14.85 15.31 -20.00
CA GLU A 288 13.62 14.54 -20.02
C GLU A 288 12.83 14.65 -18.71
N PHE A 289 13.52 14.58 -17.56
CA PHE A 289 12.91 14.59 -16.22
C PHE A 289 12.98 15.97 -15.51
N ALA A 290 13.22 17.04 -16.23
CA ALA A 290 13.42 18.38 -15.65
C ALA A 290 12.24 18.87 -14.78
N THR A 291 11.02 18.43 -15.05
CA THR A 291 9.82 18.81 -14.31
C THR A 291 9.60 17.94 -13.06
N SER A 292 9.76 16.63 -13.16
CA SER A 292 9.47 15.71 -12.07
C SER A 292 10.65 15.52 -11.11
N ASP A 293 11.90 15.68 -11.61
CA ASP A 293 13.14 15.38 -10.90
C ASP A 293 14.20 16.45 -11.15
N ALA A 294 13.88 17.71 -10.84
CA ALA A 294 14.71 18.89 -11.14
C ALA A 294 16.13 18.82 -10.53
N ASP A 295 16.28 18.15 -9.38
CA ASP A 295 17.55 17.99 -8.66
C ASP A 295 18.39 16.80 -9.15
N LEU A 296 17.93 16.11 -10.23
CA LEU A 296 18.65 14.97 -10.81
C LEU A 296 20.08 15.36 -11.19
N LYS A 297 21.05 14.58 -10.73
CA LYS A 297 22.46 14.74 -10.99
C LYS A 297 23.14 13.38 -11.20
N CYS A 298 24.13 13.39 -12.09
CA CYS A 298 25.02 12.25 -12.32
C CYS A 298 26.45 12.69 -12.04
N VAL A 299 27.16 11.90 -11.22
CA VAL A 299 28.57 12.14 -10.87
C VAL A 299 29.38 10.94 -11.35
N VAL A 300 30.53 11.19 -11.96
CA VAL A 300 31.45 10.16 -12.45
C VAL A 300 32.83 10.36 -11.85
N ASP A 301 33.24 9.45 -10.97
CA ASP A 301 34.58 9.42 -10.40
C ASP A 301 35.44 8.40 -11.15
N ILE A 302 36.73 8.76 -11.39
CA ILE A 302 37.67 7.95 -12.16
C ILE A 302 38.80 7.45 -11.25
N SER A 303 39.11 6.16 -11.37
CA SER A 303 40.25 5.52 -10.72
C SER A 303 41.08 4.75 -11.75
N GLU A 304 42.24 5.27 -12.08
CA GLU A 304 43.17 4.68 -13.09
C GLU A 304 43.93 3.49 -12.53
N GLY A 305 44.37 2.58 -13.42
CA GLY A 305 45.22 1.47 -13.09
C GLY A 305 44.63 0.46 -12.11
N CYS A 306 43.32 0.37 -12.02
CA CYS A 306 42.64 -0.57 -11.15
C CYS A 306 42.75 -2.02 -11.65
N SER A 307 42.87 -2.96 -10.71
CA SER A 307 42.73 -4.38 -10.96
C SER A 307 41.68 -4.93 -10.00
N THR A 308 40.52 -5.32 -10.53
CA THR A 308 39.36 -5.72 -9.73
C THR A 308 38.63 -6.90 -10.36
N GLU A 309 37.86 -7.63 -9.59
CA GLU A 309 36.87 -8.56 -10.12
C GLU A 309 35.70 -7.81 -10.74
N ALA A 310 35.37 -8.13 -11.96
CA ALA A 310 34.24 -7.55 -12.67
C ALA A 310 33.55 -8.63 -13.51
N VAL A 311 32.30 -8.43 -13.81
CA VAL A 311 31.49 -9.26 -14.69
C VAL A 311 32.08 -9.24 -16.08
N THR A 312 32.13 -10.40 -16.77
CA THR A 312 32.62 -10.47 -18.15
C THR A 312 31.88 -9.49 -19.06
N TYR A 313 32.47 -9.13 -20.20
CA TYR A 313 31.83 -8.21 -21.15
C TYR A 313 30.47 -8.73 -21.62
N GLU A 314 30.44 -10.02 -22.03
CA GLU A 314 29.23 -10.68 -22.51
C GLU A 314 28.10 -10.67 -21.44
N ASP A 315 28.48 -10.98 -20.22
CA ASP A 315 27.53 -11.00 -19.10
C ASP A 315 27.13 -9.61 -18.62
N SER A 316 28.01 -8.61 -18.68
CA SER A 316 27.70 -7.21 -18.45
C SER A 316 26.65 -6.72 -19.46
N THR A 317 26.86 -7.03 -20.75
CA THR A 317 25.90 -6.73 -21.82
C THR A 317 24.57 -7.45 -21.60
N ARG A 318 24.61 -8.74 -21.20
CA ARG A 318 23.42 -9.54 -20.92
C ARG A 318 22.62 -8.97 -19.74
N ALA A 319 23.29 -8.57 -18.65
CA ALA A 319 22.65 -7.98 -17.47
C ALA A 319 21.95 -6.67 -17.80
N VAL A 320 22.61 -5.73 -18.48
CA VAL A 320 22.02 -4.45 -18.87
C VAL A 320 20.86 -4.67 -19.86
N SER A 321 21.03 -5.60 -20.83
CA SER A 321 19.97 -5.94 -21.79
C SER A 321 18.74 -6.53 -21.11
N LEU A 322 18.91 -7.39 -20.10
CA LEU A 322 17.80 -7.93 -19.31
C LEU A 322 17.02 -6.81 -18.62
N ILE A 323 17.71 -5.86 -17.94
CA ILE A 323 17.06 -4.75 -17.24
C ILE A 323 16.29 -3.88 -18.22
N GLN A 324 16.86 -3.60 -19.39
CA GLN A 324 16.22 -2.80 -20.45
C GLN A 324 15.04 -3.52 -21.12
N ALA A 325 15.04 -4.86 -21.16
CA ALA A 325 13.95 -5.64 -21.75
C ALA A 325 12.77 -5.82 -20.78
N LEU A 326 13.04 -5.84 -19.46
CA LEU A 326 12.00 -5.95 -18.45
C LEU A 326 11.17 -4.65 -18.41
N PRO A 327 9.83 -4.75 -18.32
CA PRO A 327 8.98 -3.56 -18.23
C PRO A 327 9.19 -2.84 -16.89
N ASN A 328 8.85 -1.53 -16.87
CA ASN A 328 8.80 -0.71 -15.65
C ASN A 328 7.81 0.46 -15.83
N GLY A 329 7.16 0.86 -14.76
CA GLY A 329 6.20 1.96 -14.75
C GLY A 329 4.77 1.52 -15.04
N ILE A 330 3.97 2.42 -15.58
CA ILE A 330 2.56 2.17 -15.92
C ILE A 330 2.47 1.31 -17.16
N MET A 331 1.79 0.17 -17.03
CA MET A 331 1.53 -0.74 -18.14
C MET A 331 0.16 -0.50 -18.78
N ARG A 332 -0.82 -0.07 -17.96
CA ARG A 332 -2.17 0.19 -18.42
C ARG A 332 -2.90 1.14 -17.48
N MET A 333 -3.72 2.03 -18.05
CA MET A 333 -4.70 2.84 -17.34
C MET A 333 -6.05 2.15 -17.32
N SER A 334 -6.85 2.39 -16.30
CA SER A 334 -8.22 1.88 -16.20
C SER A 334 -9.08 2.39 -17.34
N GLN A 335 -10.00 1.55 -17.82
CA GLN A 335 -11.01 1.93 -18.84
C GLN A 335 -12.36 2.25 -18.19
N ASP A 336 -12.50 1.99 -16.89
CA ASP A 336 -13.75 2.11 -16.14
C ASP A 336 -13.72 3.29 -15.15
N ILE A 337 -12.53 3.70 -14.70
CA ILE A 337 -12.33 4.82 -13.76
C ILE A 337 -11.27 5.75 -14.34
N ASP A 338 -11.64 7.02 -14.50
CA ASP A 338 -10.75 8.03 -15.09
C ASP A 338 -9.51 8.27 -14.20
N ASN A 339 -8.37 8.47 -14.85
CA ASN A 339 -7.06 8.74 -14.23
C ASN A 339 -6.50 7.64 -13.31
N LEU A 340 -7.17 6.51 -13.16
CA LEU A 340 -6.68 5.39 -12.37
C LEU A 340 -5.65 4.57 -13.15
N VAL A 341 -4.50 4.30 -12.54
CA VAL A 341 -3.57 3.27 -13.02
C VAL A 341 -4.17 1.89 -12.76
N GLU A 342 -4.37 1.09 -13.81
CA GLU A 342 -4.87 -0.29 -13.68
C GLU A 342 -3.74 -1.26 -13.35
N THR A 343 -2.65 -1.20 -14.12
CA THR A 343 -1.54 -2.15 -14.02
C THR A 343 -0.21 -1.42 -14.08
N SER A 344 0.67 -1.70 -13.16
CA SER A 344 2.03 -1.14 -13.11
C SER A 344 3.03 -2.10 -12.49
N LEU A 345 4.32 -1.79 -12.66
CA LEU A 345 5.38 -2.39 -11.88
C LEU A 345 6.52 -1.40 -11.66
N ASN A 346 7.29 -1.63 -10.61
CA ASN A 346 8.41 -0.78 -10.23
C ASN A 346 9.65 -1.63 -9.95
N LEU A 347 10.75 -1.36 -10.64
CA LEU A 347 12.07 -1.93 -10.30
C LEU A 347 12.62 -1.19 -9.07
N GLY A 348 12.23 -1.64 -7.88
CA GLY A 348 12.55 -0.96 -6.63
C GLY A 348 13.97 -1.20 -6.13
N VAL A 349 14.55 -2.39 -6.40
CA VAL A 349 15.91 -2.72 -5.92
C VAL A 349 16.71 -3.42 -7.00
N ILE A 350 17.96 -2.97 -7.18
CA ILE A 350 19.00 -3.70 -7.91
C ILE A 350 20.17 -3.97 -6.97
N SER A 351 20.73 -5.19 -7.02
CA SER A 351 21.99 -5.54 -6.37
C SER A 351 22.82 -6.49 -7.22
N LEU A 352 24.11 -6.19 -7.35
CA LEU A 352 25.10 -7.07 -7.96
C LEU A 352 26.06 -7.58 -6.88
N ASP A 353 26.05 -8.87 -6.66
CA ASP A 353 26.90 -9.54 -5.68
C ASP A 353 27.68 -10.72 -6.30
N GLU A 354 28.23 -11.60 -5.48
CA GLU A 354 28.99 -12.77 -5.95
C GLU A 354 28.10 -13.81 -6.65
N SER A 355 26.82 -13.86 -6.36
CA SER A 355 25.86 -14.79 -6.96
C SER A 355 25.33 -14.35 -8.33
N GLY A 356 25.57 -13.09 -8.70
CA GLY A 356 25.09 -12.45 -9.91
C GLY A 356 24.28 -11.19 -9.63
N ILE A 357 23.38 -10.80 -10.54
CA ILE A 357 22.51 -9.65 -10.37
C ILE A 357 21.11 -10.08 -9.92
N CYS A 358 20.58 -9.37 -8.94
CA CYS A 358 19.24 -9.53 -8.41
C CYS A 358 18.43 -8.25 -8.63
N LEU A 359 17.25 -8.39 -9.24
CA LEU A 359 16.29 -7.32 -9.51
C LEU A 359 15.02 -7.63 -8.72
N ARG A 360 14.54 -6.67 -7.91
CA ARG A 360 13.27 -6.82 -7.19
C ARG A 360 12.26 -5.79 -7.67
N PHE A 361 11.07 -6.31 -7.99
CA PHE A 361 9.95 -5.52 -8.49
C PHE A 361 8.75 -5.64 -7.56
N SER A 362 8.00 -4.55 -7.43
CA SER A 362 6.62 -4.57 -6.94
C SER A 362 5.67 -4.48 -8.13
N LEU A 363 4.78 -5.45 -8.26
CA LEU A 363 3.77 -5.54 -9.32
C LEU A 363 2.41 -5.23 -8.72
N ARG A 364 1.59 -4.46 -9.43
CA ARG A 364 0.23 -4.10 -9.02
C ARG A 364 -0.73 -4.14 -10.20
N SER A 365 -1.95 -4.61 -9.95
CA SER A 365 -3.06 -4.49 -10.91
C SER A 365 -4.39 -4.61 -10.20
N SER A 366 -5.35 -3.76 -10.58
CA SER A 366 -6.75 -3.89 -10.15
C SER A 366 -7.53 -4.96 -10.94
N VAL A 367 -6.86 -5.65 -11.90
CA VAL A 367 -7.42 -6.72 -12.72
C VAL A 367 -6.53 -7.96 -12.59
N GLY A 368 -7.05 -9.03 -11.98
CA GLY A 368 -6.28 -10.25 -11.72
C GLY A 368 -5.71 -10.91 -12.97
N ALA A 369 -6.45 -10.91 -14.08
CA ALA A 369 -5.97 -11.43 -15.37
C ALA A 369 -4.79 -10.62 -15.94
N ALA A 370 -4.77 -9.29 -15.72
CA ALA A 370 -3.67 -8.42 -16.16
C ALA A 370 -2.42 -8.64 -15.31
N LEU A 371 -2.56 -8.81 -13.98
CA LEU A 371 -1.45 -9.19 -13.10
C LEU A 371 -0.82 -10.51 -13.52
N LYS A 372 -1.65 -11.53 -13.79
CA LYS A 372 -1.19 -12.83 -14.29
C LYS A 372 -0.42 -12.71 -15.60
N ASN A 373 -0.90 -11.88 -16.53
CA ASN A 373 -0.21 -11.62 -17.80
C ASN A 373 1.15 -10.95 -17.56
N LEU A 374 1.23 -9.94 -16.69
CA LEU A 374 2.46 -9.23 -16.35
C LEU A 374 3.51 -10.18 -15.73
N LYS A 375 3.10 -11.05 -14.79
CA LYS A 375 3.93 -12.11 -14.23
C LYS A 375 4.49 -13.04 -15.32
N SER A 376 3.63 -13.45 -16.26
CA SER A 376 4.04 -14.29 -17.38
C SER A 376 5.04 -13.59 -18.28
N GLN A 377 4.85 -12.32 -18.59
CA GLN A 377 5.77 -11.52 -19.40
C GLN A 377 7.16 -11.43 -18.75
N ILE A 378 7.23 -11.11 -17.45
CA ILE A 378 8.51 -11.06 -16.71
C ILE A 378 9.19 -12.42 -16.77
N LYS A 379 8.44 -13.51 -16.54
CA LYS A 379 8.99 -14.86 -16.59
C LYS A 379 9.58 -15.19 -17.96
N PHE A 380 8.84 -14.97 -19.06
CA PHE A 380 9.33 -15.24 -20.41
C PHE A 380 10.56 -14.43 -20.78
N ILE A 381 10.59 -13.14 -20.44
CA ILE A 381 11.77 -12.28 -20.67
C ILE A 381 12.94 -12.82 -19.87
N SER A 382 12.76 -13.11 -18.59
CA SER A 382 13.82 -13.64 -17.71
C SER A 382 14.40 -14.94 -18.27
N GLU A 383 13.55 -15.90 -18.68
CA GLU A 383 13.99 -17.17 -19.27
C GLU A 383 14.78 -16.97 -20.59
N ALA A 384 14.37 -16.00 -21.43
CA ALA A 384 15.11 -15.68 -22.67
C ALA A 384 16.54 -15.20 -22.40
N PHE A 385 16.78 -14.53 -21.26
CA PHE A 385 18.11 -14.11 -20.80
C PHE A 385 18.80 -15.14 -19.88
N ARG A 386 18.23 -16.33 -19.68
CA ARG A 386 18.72 -17.37 -18.75
C ARG A 386 18.70 -16.88 -17.29
N ALA A 387 17.79 -16.00 -16.96
CA ALA A 387 17.50 -15.57 -15.60
C ALA A 387 16.34 -16.37 -15.01
N ASN A 388 16.25 -16.41 -13.67
CA ASN A 388 15.13 -16.99 -12.94
C ASN A 388 14.24 -15.88 -12.41
N ALA A 389 12.91 -16.04 -12.50
CA ALA A 389 11.93 -15.14 -11.93
C ALA A 389 11.05 -15.88 -10.91
N GLU A 390 10.99 -15.37 -9.68
CA GLU A 390 10.17 -15.87 -8.59
C GLU A 390 9.17 -14.79 -8.20
N PHE A 391 7.96 -15.21 -7.74
CA PHE A 391 6.89 -14.33 -7.30
C PHE A 391 6.47 -14.73 -5.90
N THR A 392 6.33 -13.74 -5.01
CA THR A 392 5.99 -13.93 -3.59
C THR A 392 5.05 -12.85 -3.10
N GLY A 393 4.38 -13.09 -1.96
CA GLY A 393 3.52 -12.08 -1.35
C GLY A 393 2.34 -11.68 -2.24
N GLU A 394 1.74 -12.64 -2.95
CA GLU A 394 0.60 -12.36 -3.82
C GLU A 394 -0.66 -12.14 -3.01
N TYR A 395 -1.34 -11.02 -3.28
CA TYR A 395 -2.65 -10.71 -2.73
C TYR A 395 -3.61 -10.31 -3.85
N PRO A 396 -4.91 -10.66 -3.74
CA PRO A 396 -5.88 -10.45 -4.80
C PRO A 396 -6.26 -8.98 -4.98
N ALA A 397 -6.71 -8.62 -6.18
CA ALA A 397 -7.34 -7.35 -6.47
C ALA A 397 -8.80 -7.35 -5.98
N TRP A 398 -9.27 -6.19 -5.61
CA TRP A 398 -10.70 -5.90 -5.57
C TRP A 398 -11.09 -5.28 -6.91
N GLU A 399 -11.58 -6.13 -7.82
CA GLU A 399 -11.94 -5.69 -9.16
C GLU A 399 -13.18 -4.79 -9.15
N TYR A 400 -13.17 -3.73 -9.96
CA TYR A 400 -14.31 -2.82 -10.09
C TYR A 400 -15.54 -3.55 -10.62
N LYS A 401 -16.61 -3.55 -9.83
CA LYS A 401 -17.89 -4.20 -10.18
C LYS A 401 -18.81 -3.17 -10.84
N LYS A 402 -19.03 -3.32 -12.17
CA LYS A 402 -19.89 -2.39 -12.93
C LYS A 402 -21.32 -2.33 -12.38
N ASP A 403 -21.89 -3.47 -12.07
CA ASP A 403 -23.25 -3.63 -11.55
C ASP A 403 -23.23 -3.86 -10.03
N SER A 404 -22.89 -2.83 -9.23
CA SER A 404 -22.91 -2.89 -7.78
C SER A 404 -24.17 -2.24 -7.23
N LYS A 405 -25.07 -3.11 -6.71
CA LYS A 405 -26.29 -2.60 -6.05
C LYS A 405 -25.96 -1.85 -4.76
N LEU A 406 -24.95 -2.31 -4.02
CA LEU A 406 -24.52 -1.64 -2.80
C LEU A 406 -24.06 -0.22 -3.10
N ARG A 407 -23.17 -0.04 -4.09
CA ARG A 407 -22.70 1.29 -4.51
C ARG A 407 -23.86 2.19 -4.94
N ASP A 408 -24.77 1.67 -5.76
CA ASP A 408 -25.89 2.46 -6.28
C ASP A 408 -26.82 2.93 -5.15
N ASP A 409 -27.11 2.05 -4.17
CA ASP A 409 -27.89 2.39 -2.99
C ASP A 409 -27.15 3.43 -2.11
N MET A 410 -25.84 3.24 -1.88
CA MET A 410 -25.00 4.15 -1.11
C MET A 410 -24.92 5.54 -1.74
N VAL A 411 -24.68 5.63 -3.06
CA VAL A 411 -24.67 6.91 -3.79
C VAL A 411 -26.01 7.63 -3.68
N ARG A 412 -27.13 6.92 -3.85
CA ARG A 412 -28.47 7.47 -3.73
C ARG A 412 -28.75 8.02 -2.33
N ILE A 413 -28.38 7.27 -1.28
CA ILE A 413 -28.55 7.70 0.11
C ILE A 413 -27.69 8.93 0.41
N PHE A 414 -26.44 8.94 -0.03
CA PHE A 414 -25.52 10.06 0.15
C PHE A 414 -26.09 11.34 -0.52
N GLU A 415 -26.56 11.23 -1.77
CA GLU A 415 -27.17 12.36 -2.50
C GLU A 415 -28.43 12.86 -1.82
N GLN A 416 -29.25 11.98 -1.24
CA GLN A 416 -30.44 12.36 -0.48
C GLN A 416 -30.11 13.11 0.83
N MET A 417 -29.03 12.70 1.54
CA MET A 417 -28.65 13.30 2.81
C MET A 417 -27.91 14.64 2.63
N TYR A 418 -27.05 14.72 1.62
CA TYR A 418 -26.09 15.84 1.50
C TYR A 418 -26.30 16.72 0.25
N GLY A 419 -27.24 16.38 -0.63
CA GLY A 419 -27.57 17.16 -1.84
C GLY A 419 -26.48 17.14 -2.92
N LYS A 420 -25.46 16.29 -2.77
CA LYS A 420 -24.36 16.06 -3.73
C LYS A 420 -24.05 14.57 -3.82
N LYS A 421 -23.56 14.12 -4.98
CA LYS A 421 -23.08 12.75 -5.10
C LYS A 421 -21.70 12.60 -4.48
N PRO A 422 -21.39 11.43 -3.91
CA PRO A 422 -20.02 11.11 -3.54
C PRO A 422 -19.18 10.89 -4.80
N THR A 423 -17.87 11.01 -4.68
CA THR A 423 -16.92 10.61 -5.71
C THR A 423 -16.65 9.10 -5.61
N ILE A 424 -16.74 8.40 -6.73
CA ILE A 424 -16.36 6.99 -6.78
C ILE A 424 -14.92 6.90 -7.28
N GLU A 425 -14.06 6.36 -6.44
CA GLU A 425 -12.64 6.23 -6.73
C GLU A 425 -12.17 4.78 -6.59
N ALA A 426 -10.92 4.58 -6.92
CA ALA A 426 -10.18 3.35 -6.66
C ALA A 426 -8.73 3.69 -6.33
N ILE A 427 -8.11 2.85 -5.52
CA ILE A 427 -6.74 3.05 -5.10
C ILE A 427 -5.80 2.04 -5.78
N HIS A 428 -4.65 2.52 -6.24
CA HIS A 428 -3.61 1.64 -6.81
C HIS A 428 -2.67 1.08 -5.73
N ALA A 429 -3.27 0.69 -4.60
CA ALA A 429 -2.66 0.01 -3.48
C ALA A 429 -3.56 -1.15 -3.03
N GLY A 430 -3.09 -2.03 -2.14
CA GLY A 430 -3.92 -3.07 -1.54
C GLY A 430 -4.73 -2.48 -0.40
N VAL A 431 -5.97 -2.97 -0.22
CA VAL A 431 -6.80 -2.82 0.98
C VAL A 431 -7.48 -4.14 1.29
N GLU A 432 -7.93 -4.34 2.52
CA GLU A 432 -8.51 -5.62 2.98
C GLU A 432 -9.74 -6.07 2.19
N CYS A 433 -10.47 -5.13 1.58
CA CYS A 433 -11.56 -5.44 0.64
C CYS A 433 -11.15 -6.41 -0.47
N GLY A 434 -9.92 -6.31 -0.99
CA GLY A 434 -9.38 -7.20 -2.00
C GLY A 434 -9.26 -8.64 -1.50
N ILE A 435 -8.72 -8.80 -0.30
CA ILE A 435 -8.55 -10.12 0.33
C ILE A 435 -9.90 -10.74 0.65
N LEU A 436 -10.81 -9.99 1.26
CA LEU A 436 -12.15 -10.47 1.62
C LEU A 436 -12.99 -10.80 0.38
N ALA A 437 -12.89 -10.00 -0.69
CA ALA A 437 -13.54 -10.30 -1.96
C ALA A 437 -13.00 -11.58 -2.62
N GLY A 438 -11.73 -11.89 -2.42
CA GLY A 438 -11.13 -13.16 -2.85
C GLY A 438 -11.62 -14.36 -2.06
N LYS A 439 -12.04 -14.18 -0.78
CA LYS A 439 -12.53 -15.24 0.10
C LYS A 439 -14.05 -15.46 0.04
N ILE A 440 -14.82 -14.40 -0.21
CA ILE A 440 -16.28 -14.42 -0.19
C ILE A 440 -16.81 -14.27 -1.62
N GLU A 441 -17.20 -15.36 -2.24
CA GLU A 441 -17.71 -15.35 -3.61
C GLU A 441 -18.92 -14.42 -3.78
N GLY A 442 -18.86 -13.53 -4.77
CA GLY A 442 -19.92 -12.57 -5.10
C GLY A 442 -20.02 -11.37 -4.17
N LEU A 443 -19.06 -11.16 -3.28
CA LEU A 443 -19.04 -10.01 -2.38
C LEU A 443 -19.12 -8.68 -3.14
N ASP A 444 -19.94 -7.78 -2.64
CA ASP A 444 -20.11 -6.40 -3.11
C ASP A 444 -19.59 -5.47 -2.01
N CYS A 445 -18.46 -4.82 -2.24
CA CYS A 445 -17.75 -4.01 -1.25
C CYS A 445 -17.76 -2.53 -1.64
N ILE A 446 -17.82 -1.67 -0.64
CA ILE A 446 -17.49 -0.24 -0.73
C ILE A 446 -16.67 0.12 0.51
N SER A 447 -15.58 0.86 0.31
CA SER A 447 -14.82 1.47 1.40
C SER A 447 -15.18 2.96 1.50
N MET A 448 -15.31 3.45 2.71
CA MET A 448 -15.64 4.83 3.05
C MET A 448 -15.19 5.15 4.48
N GLY A 449 -15.10 6.41 4.81
CA GLY A 449 -14.74 6.83 6.17
C GLY A 449 -14.93 8.34 6.40
N PRO A 450 -14.67 8.81 7.62
CA PRO A 450 -14.66 10.24 7.95
C PRO A 450 -13.36 10.90 7.50
N ASP A 451 -13.30 12.22 7.65
CA ASP A 451 -12.05 12.96 7.41
C ASP A 451 -11.04 12.69 8.53
N ILE A 452 -9.96 12.00 8.19
CA ILE A 452 -8.78 11.76 9.02
C ILE A 452 -7.57 12.35 8.28
N PHE A 453 -6.74 13.12 8.97
CA PHE A 453 -5.62 13.81 8.35
C PHE A 453 -4.30 13.38 8.94
N ASN A 454 -3.24 13.38 8.12
CA ASN A 454 -1.87 13.06 8.52
C ASN A 454 -1.74 11.71 9.24
N ILE A 455 -2.53 10.70 8.78
CA ILE A 455 -2.43 9.33 9.30
C ILE A 455 -0.98 8.86 9.35
N HIS A 456 -0.68 7.92 10.24
CA HIS A 456 0.67 7.35 10.42
C HIS A 456 1.74 8.37 10.87
N THR A 457 1.33 9.52 11.38
CA THR A 457 2.23 10.53 11.92
C THR A 457 1.75 11.05 13.28
N THR A 458 2.62 11.72 14.01
CA THR A 458 2.28 12.39 15.29
C THR A 458 1.39 13.62 15.12
N GLU A 459 1.07 14.00 13.90
CA GLU A 459 0.15 15.09 13.51
C GLU A 459 -1.25 14.57 13.13
N GLU A 460 -1.51 13.28 13.33
CA GLU A 460 -2.78 12.65 13.00
C GLU A 460 -3.94 13.30 13.76
N HIS A 461 -5.03 13.60 13.06
CA HIS A 461 -6.23 14.17 13.67
C HIS A 461 -7.51 13.77 12.92
N LEU A 462 -8.57 13.51 13.69
CA LEU A 462 -9.88 13.05 13.24
C LEU A 462 -10.90 14.20 13.34
N SER A 463 -11.69 14.45 12.29
CA SER A 463 -12.76 15.45 12.31
C SER A 463 -14.00 14.95 13.06
N ILE A 464 -14.41 15.69 14.10
CA ILE A 464 -15.60 15.40 14.91
C ILE A 464 -16.88 15.51 14.08
N SER A 465 -17.00 16.58 13.29
CA SER A 465 -18.20 16.83 12.49
C SER A 465 -18.35 15.82 11.35
N SER A 466 -17.23 15.41 10.71
CA SER A 466 -17.23 14.36 9.69
C SER A 466 -17.57 13.00 10.30
N THR A 467 -16.98 12.64 11.44
CA THR A 467 -17.31 11.43 12.21
C THR A 467 -18.81 11.29 12.46
N LYS A 468 -19.46 12.39 12.89
CA LYS A 468 -20.90 12.42 13.12
C LYS A 468 -21.68 12.17 11.83
N ARG A 469 -21.36 12.88 10.74
CA ARG A 469 -22.05 12.72 9.45
C ARG A 469 -21.89 11.31 8.88
N MET A 470 -20.70 10.75 8.97
CA MET A 470 -20.45 9.38 8.50
C MET A 470 -21.20 8.34 9.33
N TYR A 471 -21.28 8.49 10.65
CA TYR A 471 -22.12 7.63 11.49
C TYR A 471 -23.59 7.67 11.06
N GLU A 472 -24.16 8.87 10.91
CA GLU A 472 -25.54 9.07 10.42
C GLU A 472 -25.73 8.44 9.03
N TYR A 473 -24.75 8.55 8.16
CA TYR A 473 -24.78 7.94 6.83
C TYR A 473 -24.77 6.40 6.90
N ILE A 474 -23.88 5.80 7.69
CA ILE A 474 -23.83 4.34 7.91
C ILE A 474 -25.18 3.81 8.40
N LEU A 475 -25.80 4.50 9.37
CA LEU A 475 -27.12 4.12 9.88
C LEU A 475 -28.19 4.09 8.77
N ASN A 476 -28.18 5.06 7.86
CA ASN A 476 -29.12 5.10 6.74
C ASN A 476 -28.83 3.99 5.71
N VAL A 477 -27.56 3.64 5.49
CA VAL A 477 -27.16 2.56 4.58
C VAL A 477 -27.60 1.20 5.11
N ILE A 478 -27.34 0.90 6.39
CA ILE A 478 -27.74 -0.39 6.99
C ILE A 478 -29.26 -0.53 7.13
N ALA A 479 -30.00 0.55 7.26
CA ALA A 479 -31.46 0.55 7.29
C ALA A 479 -32.11 0.40 5.89
N CYS A 480 -31.33 0.47 4.79
CA CYS A 480 -31.83 0.32 3.42
C CYS A 480 -32.09 -1.17 3.11
N LYS A 481 -33.33 -1.48 2.71
CA LYS A 481 -33.75 -2.88 2.35
C LYS A 481 -33.47 -3.24 0.91
#